data_742c71da92cc71ab71237c4ed756bdc4
#
_entry.id   742c71da92cc71ab71237c4ed756bdc4
#
_cell.length_a   1.000
_cell.length_b   1.000
_cell.length_c   1.000
_cell.angle_alpha   90.00
_cell.angle_beta   90.00
_cell.angle_gamma   90.00
#
_symmetry.space_group_name_H-M   'P 1'
#
loop_
_entity.id
_entity.type
_entity.pdbx_description
1 polymer ?
#
loop_
_entity_poly.entity_id
_entity_poly.type
_entity_poly.pdbx_seq_one_letter_code
_entity_poly.pdbx_strand_id
1 'polypeptide(L)'
;MSMRSHTCGQVTDSLIGQEITLAGWVNRRRDHGGGIFIDLRDHQGFVQVVCDPDRPDMFKQAEEVRNEFCIQIKGLVRARPAGTENSDLISGKVEILCHELKVLNASVTPPFQLDDDNLSETTRLTHRVLDLRRPQMQKNLRLRYQVAMETRRYLDAAGFIDIETPMLTKSTPEGARDYLVPSRVHDGQFFALPQSPQLFKQLLMVAGFDRYYQITKCFRDEDLRADRQPEFTQIDCETAFLDEIEIRNLFETMMRHIFKTVMNVDLPNPFMMMPYSESMARFGSDKPDLRIAMEFTELTDLMRDVDFKVFSGPANQEGGRVVALCVSGGAEISRSEIDDYTQFVSIYGAKGLAWIKVNSVAEGRNGLQSPIVKNLHDAAIEGILKRTNAKDGDLIFFGADKIKVVNDAIGNLRLRIGHSDWGKKHGLMIEGWKPLWVVDFPMFEYDEGDARWVACHHPFTSPKDEHLKFLETDPGKCLAKAYDMVLNGSEIGGGSVRIHQESVQSQVFRALKIGPEEANAKFGFLLDALQYGAPPHGGIAFGLDRIVTMMTGAESIRDVIAFPKTQRAQCLLTQAPSPVDERQLRELHIRLRNTNPVS
;
A
#
# COMPACT_ATOMS: atom_id res chain seq x y z
N MET A 1 -11.21 -42.34 -0.67
CA MET A 1 -9.89 -42.35 0.03
C MET A 1 -9.09 -41.17 -0.45
N SER A 2 -8.38 -40.48 0.44
CA SER A 2 -7.50 -39.37 0.04
C SER A 2 -6.31 -39.92 -0.76
N MET A 3 -5.86 -39.18 -1.77
CA MET A 3 -4.67 -39.52 -2.55
C MET A 3 -3.36 -39.39 -1.73
N ARG A 4 -3.41 -38.80 -0.57
CA ARG A 4 -2.30 -38.66 0.38
C ARG A 4 -2.80 -38.80 1.81
N SER A 5 -1.97 -39.40 2.69
CA SER A 5 -2.27 -39.51 4.13
C SER A 5 -1.79 -38.27 4.90
N HIS A 6 -0.71 -37.63 4.46
CA HIS A 6 -0.09 -36.48 5.12
C HIS A 6 0.35 -35.46 4.06
N THR A 7 0.60 -34.23 4.51
CA THR A 7 1.32 -33.21 3.74
C THR A 7 2.81 -33.25 4.10
N CYS A 8 3.66 -32.65 3.25
CA CYS A 8 5.11 -32.61 3.49
C CYS A 8 5.46 -31.90 4.82
N GLY A 9 4.71 -30.85 5.18
CA GLY A 9 4.91 -30.13 6.44
C GLY A 9 4.47 -30.90 7.71
N GLN A 10 3.71 -31.98 7.57
CA GLN A 10 3.31 -32.85 8.68
C GLN A 10 4.31 -33.96 8.96
N VAL A 11 5.30 -34.16 8.11
CA VAL A 11 6.27 -35.24 8.25
C VAL A 11 7.37 -34.83 9.23
N THR A 12 7.29 -35.40 10.44
CA THR A 12 8.22 -35.14 11.54
C THR A 12 8.76 -36.46 12.11
N ASP A 13 9.66 -36.37 13.07
CA ASP A 13 10.21 -37.51 13.79
C ASP A 13 9.16 -38.36 14.51
N SER A 14 8.00 -37.80 14.84
CA SER A 14 6.87 -38.54 15.42
C SER A 14 6.27 -39.60 14.50
N LEU A 15 6.55 -39.55 13.20
CA LEU A 15 6.07 -40.51 12.20
C LEU A 15 7.10 -41.59 11.86
N ILE A 16 8.29 -41.62 12.48
CA ILE A 16 9.33 -42.61 12.20
C ILE A 16 8.75 -44.02 12.41
N GLY A 17 8.99 -44.89 11.43
CA GLY A 17 8.48 -46.28 11.41
C GLY A 17 7.08 -46.43 10.80
N GLN A 18 6.42 -45.35 10.45
CA GLN A 18 5.12 -45.38 9.77
C GLN A 18 5.28 -45.34 8.24
N GLU A 19 4.43 -46.11 7.56
CA GLU A 19 4.30 -46.02 6.11
C GLU A 19 3.25 -44.97 5.76
N ILE A 20 3.63 -43.97 4.97
CA ILE A 20 2.76 -42.86 4.60
C ILE A 20 2.70 -42.68 3.10
N THR A 21 1.66 -41.98 2.63
CA THR A 21 1.49 -41.58 1.23
C THR A 21 1.51 -40.09 1.13
N LEU A 22 2.38 -39.56 0.27
CA LEU A 22 2.51 -38.13 -0.02
C LEU A 22 2.22 -37.88 -1.51
N ALA A 23 1.78 -36.68 -1.83
CA ALA A 23 1.67 -36.22 -3.21
C ALA A 23 2.05 -34.74 -3.30
N GLY A 24 2.80 -34.40 -4.32
CA GLY A 24 3.32 -33.04 -4.51
C GLY A 24 4.13 -32.93 -5.79
N TRP A 25 4.94 -31.90 -5.83
CA TRP A 25 5.82 -31.59 -6.98
C TRP A 25 7.28 -31.87 -6.64
N VAL A 26 8.02 -32.36 -7.62
CA VAL A 26 9.47 -32.55 -7.51
C VAL A 26 10.13 -31.18 -7.57
N ASN A 27 10.62 -30.69 -6.44
CA ASN A 27 11.35 -29.45 -6.38
C ASN A 27 12.77 -29.60 -6.94
N ARG A 28 13.43 -30.69 -6.54
CA ARG A 28 14.79 -31.02 -7.00
C ARG A 28 15.00 -32.53 -7.01
N ARG A 29 15.68 -33.04 -8.04
CA ARG A 29 16.14 -34.41 -8.13
C ARG A 29 17.68 -34.42 -8.13
N ARG A 30 18.26 -35.29 -7.32
CA ARG A 30 19.71 -35.52 -7.25
C ARG A 30 19.99 -37.01 -7.43
N ASP A 31 21.02 -37.34 -8.20
CA ASP A 31 21.49 -38.69 -8.42
C ASP A 31 22.92 -38.79 -7.89
N HIS A 32 23.14 -39.65 -6.93
CA HIS A 32 24.45 -39.83 -6.29
C HIS A 32 25.07 -41.20 -6.60
N GLY A 33 24.67 -41.85 -7.70
CA GLY A 33 25.28 -43.11 -8.19
C GLY A 33 24.89 -44.36 -7.39
N GLY A 34 24.20 -44.24 -6.27
CA GLY A 34 23.74 -45.35 -5.47
C GLY A 34 22.32 -45.18 -4.95
N GLY A 35 21.68 -44.04 -5.31
CA GLY A 35 20.32 -43.72 -4.95
C GLY A 35 19.88 -42.39 -5.55
N ILE A 36 18.58 -42.23 -5.77
CA ILE A 36 17.97 -41.00 -6.25
C ILE A 36 17.30 -40.33 -5.08
N PHE A 37 17.62 -39.04 -4.90
CA PHE A 37 17.05 -38.20 -3.86
C PHE A 37 16.11 -37.17 -4.52
N ILE A 38 14.87 -37.11 -4.03
CA ILE A 38 13.83 -36.20 -4.51
C ILE A 38 13.43 -35.31 -3.36
N ASP A 39 13.53 -34.00 -3.51
CA ASP A 39 12.91 -33.03 -2.62
C ASP A 39 11.47 -32.86 -3.10
N LEU A 40 10.53 -33.51 -2.40
CA LEU A 40 9.11 -33.40 -2.71
C LEU A 40 8.54 -32.18 -2.00
N ARG A 41 7.83 -31.35 -2.75
CA ARG A 41 7.24 -30.10 -2.29
C ARG A 41 5.72 -30.16 -2.36
N ASP A 42 5.07 -29.67 -1.33
CA ASP A 42 3.65 -29.32 -1.38
C ASP A 42 3.41 -27.93 -0.77
N HIS A 43 2.15 -27.59 -0.52
CA HIS A 43 1.75 -26.31 0.02
C HIS A 43 2.20 -26.07 1.47
N GLN A 44 2.69 -27.05 2.20
CA GLN A 44 3.13 -26.92 3.59
C GLN A 44 4.64 -27.07 3.78
N GLY A 45 5.37 -27.48 2.76
CA GLY A 45 6.83 -27.56 2.85
C GLY A 45 7.45 -28.62 1.95
N PHE A 46 8.61 -29.09 2.38
CA PHE A 46 9.45 -30.04 1.66
C PHE A 46 9.70 -31.26 2.52
N VAL A 47 9.89 -32.41 1.85
CA VAL A 47 10.43 -33.61 2.48
C VAL A 47 11.37 -34.31 1.50
N GLN A 48 12.47 -34.84 2.00
CA GLN A 48 13.37 -35.66 1.21
C GLN A 48 12.80 -37.05 1.03
N VAL A 49 12.76 -37.53 -0.20
CA VAL A 49 12.36 -38.88 -0.60
C VAL A 49 13.60 -39.57 -1.15
N VAL A 50 13.90 -40.75 -0.64
CA VAL A 50 15.02 -41.59 -1.07
C VAL A 50 14.49 -42.77 -1.86
N CYS A 51 14.93 -42.87 -3.12
CA CYS A 51 14.63 -43.98 -4.00
C CYS A 51 15.87 -44.88 -4.09
N ASP A 52 15.74 -46.09 -3.62
CA ASP A 52 16.82 -47.07 -3.53
C ASP A 52 16.76 -48.06 -4.72
N PRO A 53 17.89 -48.41 -5.37
CA PRO A 53 17.95 -49.35 -6.49
C PRO A 53 17.50 -50.78 -6.12
N ASP A 54 17.42 -51.12 -4.83
CA ASP A 54 16.89 -52.40 -4.36
C ASP A 54 15.43 -52.67 -4.78
N ARG A 55 14.75 -51.64 -5.32
CA ARG A 55 13.38 -51.71 -5.87
C ARG A 55 13.38 -51.28 -7.34
N PRO A 56 13.74 -52.16 -8.29
CA PRO A 56 14.05 -51.82 -9.66
C PRO A 56 12.94 -51.09 -10.42
N ASP A 57 11.68 -51.49 -10.26
CA ASP A 57 10.53 -50.90 -10.95
C ASP A 57 10.26 -49.46 -10.47
N MET A 58 10.34 -49.21 -9.18
CA MET A 58 10.21 -47.90 -8.58
C MET A 58 11.40 -47.01 -8.93
N PHE A 59 12.61 -47.56 -8.86
CA PHE A 59 13.85 -46.85 -9.18
C PHE A 59 13.87 -46.38 -10.65
N LYS A 60 13.45 -47.24 -11.58
CA LYS A 60 13.33 -46.87 -13.00
C LYS A 60 12.38 -45.68 -13.19
N GLN A 61 11.25 -45.64 -12.46
CA GLN A 61 10.37 -44.47 -12.51
C GLN A 61 11.06 -43.22 -11.95
N ALA A 62 11.84 -43.36 -10.88
CA ALA A 62 12.59 -42.26 -10.27
C ALA A 62 13.66 -41.69 -11.21
N GLU A 63 14.25 -42.53 -12.08
CA GLU A 63 15.20 -42.09 -13.12
C GLU A 63 14.56 -41.17 -14.17
N GLU A 64 13.26 -41.37 -14.48
CA GLU A 64 12.52 -40.61 -15.46
C GLU A 64 11.97 -39.28 -14.91
N VAL A 65 11.86 -39.16 -13.58
CA VAL A 65 11.33 -37.97 -12.93
C VAL A 65 12.20 -36.74 -13.14
N ARG A 66 11.59 -35.58 -13.39
CA ARG A 66 12.26 -34.29 -13.55
C ARG A 66 11.61 -33.24 -12.64
N ASN A 67 12.25 -32.10 -12.50
CA ASN A 67 11.72 -30.98 -11.71
C ASN A 67 10.30 -30.60 -12.16
N GLU A 68 9.48 -30.25 -11.19
CA GLU A 68 8.06 -29.89 -11.35
C GLU A 68 7.14 -31.02 -11.81
N PHE A 69 7.61 -32.26 -11.96
CA PHE A 69 6.70 -33.40 -12.10
C PHE A 69 5.80 -33.49 -10.88
N CYS A 70 4.50 -33.70 -11.08
CA CYS A 70 3.56 -34.01 -10.03
C CYS A 70 3.58 -35.51 -9.77
N ILE A 71 3.97 -35.92 -8.57
CA ILE A 71 4.14 -37.33 -8.21
C ILE A 71 3.39 -37.68 -6.94
N GLN A 72 3.07 -38.93 -6.80
CA GLN A 72 2.63 -39.57 -5.56
C GLN A 72 3.68 -40.60 -5.14
N ILE A 73 4.03 -40.61 -3.88
CA ILE A 73 4.93 -41.61 -3.32
C ILE A 73 4.27 -42.30 -2.12
N LYS A 74 4.61 -43.56 -1.90
CA LYS A 74 4.31 -44.29 -0.68
C LYS A 74 5.62 -44.83 -0.13
N GLY A 75 5.89 -44.64 1.15
CA GLY A 75 7.14 -45.03 1.73
C GLY A 75 7.18 -44.96 3.25
N LEU A 76 8.27 -45.46 3.78
CA LEU A 76 8.53 -45.54 5.22
C LEU A 76 9.23 -44.26 5.70
N VAL A 77 8.71 -43.60 6.71
CA VAL A 77 9.39 -42.50 7.38
C VAL A 77 10.53 -43.06 8.22
N ARG A 78 11.74 -42.57 8.00
CA ARG A 78 12.93 -42.92 8.78
C ARG A 78 13.75 -41.70 9.15
N ALA A 79 14.58 -41.84 10.20
CA ALA A 79 15.54 -40.81 10.53
C ALA A 79 16.57 -40.65 9.40
N ARG A 80 16.99 -39.42 9.12
CA ARG A 80 18.13 -39.19 8.25
C ARG A 80 19.40 -39.75 8.86
N PRO A 81 20.38 -40.20 8.07
CA PRO A 81 21.71 -40.55 8.56
C PRO A 81 22.31 -39.43 9.40
N ALA A 82 22.99 -39.78 10.49
CA ALA A 82 23.63 -38.79 11.35
C ALA A 82 24.55 -37.84 10.58
N GLY A 83 24.42 -36.55 10.79
CA GLY A 83 25.16 -35.50 10.11
C GLY A 83 24.59 -35.07 8.75
N THR A 84 23.42 -35.58 8.35
CA THR A 84 22.72 -35.17 7.11
C THR A 84 21.40 -34.45 7.39
N GLU A 85 21.15 -34.14 8.66
CA GLU A 85 19.96 -33.38 9.09
C GLU A 85 20.00 -31.97 8.48
N ASN A 86 18.83 -31.42 8.18
CA ASN A 86 18.67 -30.06 7.67
C ASN A 86 17.77 -29.25 8.61
N SER A 87 18.37 -28.37 9.40
CA SER A 87 17.66 -27.50 10.37
C SER A 87 16.70 -26.51 9.75
N ASP A 88 16.83 -26.23 8.44
CA ASP A 88 16.00 -25.25 7.73
C ASP A 88 14.64 -25.82 7.32
N LEU A 89 14.46 -27.13 7.44
CA LEU A 89 13.23 -27.83 7.11
C LEU A 89 12.54 -28.42 8.35
N ILE A 90 11.22 -28.32 8.41
CA ILE A 90 10.41 -28.97 9.46
C ILE A 90 10.65 -30.50 9.45
N SER A 91 10.74 -31.08 8.25
CA SER A 91 11.04 -32.49 8.03
C SER A 91 12.54 -32.82 8.05
N GLY A 92 13.39 -31.88 8.43
CA GLY A 92 14.83 -31.98 8.22
C GLY A 92 15.55 -33.09 9.00
N LYS A 93 14.93 -33.67 10.02
CA LYS A 93 15.43 -34.82 10.78
C LYS A 93 15.06 -36.18 10.16
N VAL A 94 14.11 -36.16 9.22
CA VAL A 94 13.55 -37.38 8.65
C VAL A 94 13.61 -37.37 7.13
N GLU A 95 13.46 -38.56 6.56
CA GLU A 95 13.33 -38.76 5.11
C GLU A 95 12.35 -39.92 4.85
N ILE A 96 11.86 -40.04 3.62
CA ILE A 96 10.97 -41.10 3.21
C ILE A 96 11.76 -42.12 2.37
N LEU A 97 11.89 -43.33 2.85
CA LEU A 97 12.34 -44.44 2.02
C LEU A 97 11.19 -44.87 1.10
N CYS A 98 11.33 -44.56 -0.17
CA CYS A 98 10.28 -44.75 -1.16
C CYS A 98 10.06 -46.23 -1.49
N HIS A 99 8.82 -46.68 -1.37
CA HIS A 99 8.41 -48.03 -1.75
C HIS A 99 7.69 -48.05 -3.09
N GLU A 100 6.84 -47.08 -3.33
CA GLU A 100 6.08 -46.93 -4.57
C GLU A 100 6.17 -45.47 -5.02
N LEU A 101 6.39 -45.25 -6.31
CA LEU A 101 6.38 -43.95 -6.95
C LEU A 101 5.44 -43.99 -8.16
N LYS A 102 4.57 -43.00 -8.27
CA LYS A 102 3.67 -42.84 -9.41
C LYS A 102 3.76 -41.42 -9.93
N VAL A 103 4.07 -41.27 -11.21
CA VAL A 103 3.95 -39.99 -11.89
C VAL A 103 2.47 -39.73 -12.16
N LEU A 104 1.94 -38.69 -11.51
CA LEU A 104 0.55 -38.25 -11.71
C LEU A 104 0.45 -37.39 -12.97
N ASN A 105 1.44 -36.52 -13.17
CA ASN A 105 1.56 -35.71 -14.37
C ASN A 105 3.02 -35.26 -14.58
N ALA A 106 3.52 -35.41 -15.79
CA ALA A 106 4.84 -34.94 -16.17
C ALA A 106 4.83 -33.43 -16.43
N SER A 107 5.96 -32.79 -16.28
CA SER A 107 6.16 -31.37 -16.61
C SER A 107 7.12 -31.21 -17.77
N VAL A 108 6.86 -30.22 -18.60
CA VAL A 108 7.91 -29.67 -19.49
C VAL A 108 8.95 -28.94 -18.64
N THR A 109 10.12 -28.68 -19.20
CA THR A 109 11.14 -27.88 -18.50
C THR A 109 10.59 -26.51 -18.18
N PRO A 110 10.56 -26.11 -16.88
CA PRO A 110 10.09 -24.78 -16.50
C PRO A 110 10.95 -23.67 -17.13
N PRO A 111 10.36 -22.50 -17.45
CA PRO A 111 11.08 -21.37 -18.04
C PRO A 111 12.09 -20.72 -17.08
N PHE A 112 12.01 -21.01 -15.78
CA PHE A 112 12.93 -20.54 -14.75
C PHE A 112 12.96 -21.53 -13.56
N GLN A 113 14.00 -21.43 -12.75
CA GLN A 113 14.08 -22.15 -11.48
C GLN A 113 13.27 -21.41 -10.40
N LEU A 114 12.52 -22.14 -9.55
CA LEU A 114 11.68 -21.53 -8.52
C LEU A 114 12.47 -20.85 -7.39
N ASP A 115 13.73 -21.19 -7.24
CA ASP A 115 14.68 -20.62 -6.27
C ASP A 115 15.56 -19.50 -6.87
N ASP A 116 15.29 -19.07 -8.11
CA ASP A 116 15.98 -17.93 -8.71
C ASP A 116 15.40 -16.61 -8.20
N ASP A 117 16.20 -15.83 -7.46
CA ASP A 117 15.80 -14.54 -6.90
C ASP A 117 15.95 -13.38 -7.90
N ASN A 118 16.57 -13.59 -9.06
CA ASN A 118 16.83 -12.56 -10.06
C ASN A 118 15.82 -12.55 -11.23
N LEU A 119 14.63 -13.04 -11.01
CA LEU A 119 13.59 -13.08 -12.05
C LEU A 119 13.01 -11.69 -12.32
N SER A 120 12.91 -11.33 -13.60
CA SER A 120 12.21 -10.10 -13.99
C SER A 120 10.72 -10.18 -13.65
N GLU A 121 10.11 -9.04 -13.34
CA GLU A 121 8.68 -8.97 -13.08
C GLU A 121 7.86 -9.50 -14.27
N THR A 122 8.26 -9.16 -15.50
CA THR A 122 7.61 -9.64 -16.73
C THR A 122 7.61 -11.17 -16.81
N THR A 123 8.74 -11.82 -16.54
CA THR A 123 8.84 -13.30 -16.52
C THR A 123 7.91 -13.90 -15.46
N ARG A 124 7.94 -13.35 -14.26
CA ARG A 124 7.08 -13.79 -13.14
C ARG A 124 5.60 -13.66 -13.46
N LEU A 125 5.17 -12.54 -14.04
CA LEU A 125 3.77 -12.28 -14.36
C LEU A 125 3.28 -13.08 -15.58
N THR A 126 4.14 -13.33 -16.56
CA THR A 126 3.82 -14.19 -17.72
C THR A 126 3.62 -15.63 -17.29
N HIS A 127 4.48 -16.15 -16.43
CA HIS A 127 4.43 -17.51 -15.90
C HIS A 127 3.91 -17.55 -14.46
N ARG A 128 2.89 -16.77 -14.16
CA ARG A 128 2.42 -16.53 -12.79
C ARG A 128 2.05 -17.79 -12.03
N VAL A 129 1.56 -18.82 -12.69
CA VAL A 129 1.25 -20.12 -12.06
C VAL A 129 2.49 -20.75 -11.44
N LEU A 130 3.65 -20.67 -12.10
CA LEU A 130 4.91 -21.17 -11.57
C LEU A 130 5.48 -20.24 -10.50
N ASP A 131 5.39 -18.93 -10.71
CA ASP A 131 5.81 -17.94 -9.71
C ASP A 131 5.06 -18.11 -8.38
N LEU A 132 3.76 -18.43 -8.43
CA LEU A 132 2.93 -18.72 -7.25
C LEU A 132 3.37 -20.00 -6.49
N ARG A 133 4.14 -20.89 -7.09
CA ARG A 133 4.75 -22.05 -6.41
C ARG A 133 5.96 -21.68 -5.56
N ARG A 134 6.55 -20.52 -5.78
CA ARG A 134 7.74 -20.06 -5.04
C ARG A 134 7.40 -19.88 -3.55
N PRO A 135 8.28 -20.29 -2.63
CA PRO A 135 8.04 -20.18 -1.18
C PRO A 135 7.66 -18.78 -0.74
N GLN A 136 8.30 -17.75 -1.31
CA GLN A 136 8.01 -16.35 -0.99
C GLN A 136 6.57 -15.97 -1.34
N MET A 137 6.09 -16.37 -2.52
CA MET A 137 4.71 -16.09 -2.94
C MET A 137 3.68 -16.85 -2.11
N GLN A 138 3.98 -18.11 -1.77
CA GLN A 138 3.16 -18.91 -0.86
C GLN A 138 3.05 -18.25 0.52
N LYS A 139 4.16 -17.76 1.05
CA LYS A 139 4.21 -17.04 2.33
C LYS A 139 3.38 -15.77 2.28
N ASN A 140 3.55 -14.94 1.25
CA ASN A 140 2.83 -13.67 1.09
C ASN A 140 1.30 -13.88 1.04
N LEU A 141 0.84 -14.83 0.23
CA LEU A 141 -0.60 -15.09 0.10
C LEU A 141 -1.21 -15.74 1.34
N ARG A 142 -0.44 -16.55 2.09
CA ARG A 142 -0.88 -17.08 3.39
C ARG A 142 -1.02 -15.98 4.42
N LEU A 143 -0.05 -15.05 4.49
CA LEU A 143 -0.15 -13.90 5.38
C LEU A 143 -1.36 -13.04 5.02
N ARG A 144 -1.60 -12.80 3.72
CA ARG A 144 -2.83 -12.12 3.25
C ARG A 144 -4.09 -12.80 3.76
N TYR A 145 -4.17 -14.12 3.64
CA TYR A 145 -5.29 -14.90 4.16
C TYR A 145 -5.45 -14.73 5.67
N GLN A 146 -4.36 -14.80 6.43
CA GLN A 146 -4.40 -14.64 7.89
C GLN A 146 -4.88 -13.25 8.29
N VAL A 147 -4.40 -12.19 7.63
CA VAL A 147 -4.86 -10.82 7.87
C VAL A 147 -6.36 -10.69 7.61
N ALA A 148 -6.84 -11.22 6.48
CA ALA A 148 -8.27 -11.18 6.15
C ALA A 148 -9.13 -11.95 7.17
N MET A 149 -8.67 -13.12 7.60
CA MET A 149 -9.39 -13.94 8.59
C MET A 149 -9.44 -13.30 9.98
N GLU A 150 -8.31 -12.74 10.45
CA GLU A 150 -8.28 -12.05 11.74
C GLU A 150 -9.11 -10.77 11.72
N THR A 151 -9.13 -10.04 10.59
CA THR A 151 -10.04 -8.92 10.39
C THR A 151 -11.50 -9.35 10.53
N ARG A 152 -11.92 -10.44 9.88
CA ARG A 152 -13.28 -10.97 9.99
C ARG A 152 -13.63 -11.37 11.42
N ARG A 153 -12.74 -12.08 12.10
CA ARG A 153 -12.95 -12.51 13.51
C ARG A 153 -13.13 -11.33 14.44
N TYR A 154 -12.28 -10.32 14.28
CA TYR A 154 -12.36 -9.12 15.10
C TYR A 154 -13.65 -8.36 14.86
N LEU A 155 -14.03 -8.13 13.61
CA LEU A 155 -15.23 -7.38 13.24
C LEU A 155 -16.51 -8.12 13.64
N ASP A 156 -16.56 -9.44 13.46
CA ASP A 156 -17.67 -10.28 13.94
C ASP A 156 -17.83 -10.16 15.46
N ALA A 157 -16.75 -10.31 16.22
CA ALA A 157 -16.75 -10.17 17.68
C ALA A 157 -17.14 -8.74 18.13
N ALA A 158 -16.86 -7.72 17.30
CA ALA A 158 -17.28 -6.33 17.54
C ALA A 158 -18.71 -6.02 17.08
N GLY A 159 -19.47 -7.02 16.61
CA GLY A 159 -20.87 -6.88 16.21
C GLY A 159 -21.08 -6.31 14.79
N PHE A 160 -20.09 -6.39 13.93
CA PHE A 160 -20.24 -6.01 12.52
C PHE A 160 -20.87 -7.13 11.71
N ILE A 161 -21.65 -6.76 10.73
CA ILE A 161 -22.31 -7.67 9.79
C ILE A 161 -21.62 -7.54 8.43
N ASP A 162 -21.20 -8.67 7.85
CA ASP A 162 -20.67 -8.74 6.48
C ASP A 162 -21.82 -8.66 5.48
N ILE A 163 -21.90 -7.58 4.72
CA ILE A 163 -22.96 -7.36 3.75
C ILE A 163 -22.35 -7.04 2.40
N GLU A 164 -22.68 -7.82 1.39
CA GLU A 164 -22.27 -7.58 0.00
C GLU A 164 -23.01 -6.38 -0.61
N THR A 165 -22.27 -5.57 -1.36
CA THR A 165 -22.81 -4.46 -2.15
C THR A 165 -22.60 -4.72 -3.63
N PRO A 166 -23.39 -4.10 -4.54
CA PRO A 166 -23.32 -4.40 -5.97
C PRO A 166 -21.95 -4.06 -6.59
N MET A 167 -21.52 -4.91 -7.53
CA MET A 167 -20.41 -4.60 -8.45
C MET A 167 -20.89 -3.87 -9.72
N LEU A 168 -22.11 -4.12 -10.18
CA LEU A 168 -22.73 -3.40 -11.27
C LEU A 168 -23.52 -2.22 -10.69
N THR A 169 -22.91 -1.04 -10.68
CA THR A 169 -23.46 0.16 -10.04
C THR A 169 -23.74 1.26 -11.06
N LYS A 170 -24.32 2.35 -10.60
CA LYS A 170 -24.43 3.58 -11.35
C LYS A 170 -23.09 4.31 -11.37
N SER A 171 -22.73 4.91 -12.52
CA SER A 171 -21.53 5.75 -12.60
C SER A 171 -21.68 6.98 -11.69
N THR A 172 -20.79 7.09 -10.73
CA THR A 172 -20.69 8.20 -9.77
C THR A 172 -19.22 8.51 -9.54
N PRO A 173 -18.51 9.10 -10.53
CA PRO A 173 -17.07 9.27 -10.45
C PRO A 173 -16.69 10.15 -9.24
N GLU A 174 -15.78 9.63 -8.41
CA GLU A 174 -15.28 10.26 -7.19
C GLU A 174 -13.74 10.36 -7.27
N GLY A 175 -13.24 11.29 -8.10
CA GLY A 175 -11.80 11.53 -8.24
C GLY A 175 -11.14 10.72 -9.35
N ALA A 176 -11.26 9.38 -9.38
CA ALA A 176 -10.80 8.55 -10.49
C ALA A 176 -11.89 8.37 -11.56
N ARG A 177 -11.52 7.82 -12.72
CA ARG A 177 -12.50 7.40 -13.74
C ARG A 177 -13.07 6.04 -13.38
N ASP A 178 -14.34 5.85 -13.72
CA ASP A 178 -15.02 4.56 -13.57
C ASP A 178 -14.70 3.62 -14.73
N TYR A 179 -14.57 2.32 -14.43
CA TYR A 179 -14.66 1.28 -15.45
C TYR A 179 -16.13 1.08 -15.83
N LEU A 180 -16.45 1.19 -17.11
CA LEU A 180 -17.82 1.08 -17.62
C LEU A 180 -18.09 -0.32 -18.16
N VAL A 181 -19.28 -0.85 -17.85
CA VAL A 181 -19.77 -2.14 -18.33
C VAL A 181 -21.07 -1.89 -19.13
N PRO A 182 -21.08 -2.14 -20.44
CA PRO A 182 -22.26 -1.89 -21.26
C PRO A 182 -23.41 -2.85 -20.92
N SER A 183 -24.63 -2.33 -20.90
CA SER A 183 -25.85 -3.15 -20.73
C SER A 183 -26.36 -3.68 -22.07
N ARG A 184 -26.52 -4.99 -22.18
CA ARG A 184 -27.17 -5.60 -23.35
C ARG A 184 -28.70 -5.38 -23.36
N VAL A 185 -29.28 -5.23 -22.18
CA VAL A 185 -30.76 -5.12 -22.03
C VAL A 185 -31.24 -3.68 -22.20
N HIS A 186 -30.39 -2.72 -21.90
CA HIS A 186 -30.70 -1.29 -21.99
C HIS A 186 -29.72 -0.61 -22.96
N ASP A 187 -30.15 -0.41 -24.17
CA ASP A 187 -29.36 0.12 -25.27
C ASP A 187 -28.76 1.48 -24.93
N GLY A 188 -27.43 1.63 -25.14
CA GLY A 188 -26.71 2.86 -24.89
C GLY A 188 -26.53 3.21 -23.40
N GLN A 189 -26.91 2.32 -22.49
CA GLN A 189 -26.72 2.48 -21.06
C GLN A 189 -25.60 1.60 -20.52
N PHE A 190 -24.93 2.08 -19.47
CA PHE A 190 -23.78 1.42 -18.87
C PHE A 190 -23.94 1.31 -17.36
N PHE A 191 -23.50 0.17 -16.83
CA PHE A 191 -23.10 0.08 -15.43
C PHE A 191 -21.67 0.60 -15.26
N ALA A 192 -21.31 0.94 -14.04
CA ALA A 192 -19.93 1.20 -13.65
C ALA A 192 -19.50 0.22 -12.57
N LEU A 193 -18.23 -0.17 -12.58
CA LEU A 193 -17.63 -0.90 -11.47
C LEU A 193 -17.31 0.08 -10.33
N PRO A 194 -17.59 -0.25 -9.06
CA PRO A 194 -17.49 0.70 -7.95
C PRO A 194 -16.04 1.04 -7.63
N GLN A 195 -15.77 2.31 -7.40
CA GLN A 195 -14.48 2.76 -6.86
C GLN A 195 -14.34 2.44 -5.37
N SER A 196 -15.46 2.40 -4.67
CA SER A 196 -15.64 1.94 -3.30
C SER A 196 -17.14 1.71 -3.04
N PRO A 197 -17.54 0.98 -1.99
CA PRO A 197 -18.94 0.83 -1.61
C PRO A 197 -19.51 2.04 -0.82
N GLN A 198 -18.91 3.22 -0.93
CA GLN A 198 -19.20 4.41 -0.10
C GLN A 198 -20.69 4.75 -0.01
N LEU A 199 -21.38 4.82 -1.13
CA LEU A 199 -22.80 5.20 -1.13
C LEU A 199 -23.69 4.10 -0.53
N PHE A 200 -23.39 2.85 -0.83
CA PHE A 200 -24.18 1.71 -0.33
C PHE A 200 -24.01 1.48 1.15
N LYS A 201 -22.81 1.67 1.71
CA LYS A 201 -22.61 1.52 3.16
C LYS A 201 -23.33 2.61 3.94
N GLN A 202 -23.42 3.83 3.43
CA GLN A 202 -24.26 4.88 4.01
C GLN A 202 -25.74 4.52 3.96
N LEU A 203 -26.22 3.97 2.85
CA LEU A 203 -27.61 3.46 2.75
C LEU A 203 -27.89 2.36 3.77
N LEU A 204 -26.93 1.47 4.06
CA LEU A 204 -27.07 0.45 5.08
C LEU A 204 -27.20 1.03 6.48
N MET A 205 -26.54 2.15 6.78
CA MET A 205 -26.73 2.86 8.04
C MET A 205 -28.15 3.44 8.15
N VAL A 206 -28.64 4.06 7.07
CA VAL A 206 -30.04 4.54 7.00
C VAL A 206 -31.03 3.39 7.12
N ALA A 207 -30.69 2.21 6.60
CA ALA A 207 -31.50 1.00 6.70
C ALA A 207 -31.48 0.36 8.11
N GLY A 208 -30.70 0.88 9.04
CA GLY A 208 -30.67 0.42 10.44
C GLY A 208 -29.66 -0.69 10.75
N PHE A 209 -28.67 -0.92 9.88
CA PHE A 209 -27.53 -1.80 10.16
C PHE A 209 -26.44 -0.99 10.88
N ASP A 210 -26.36 -1.05 12.18
CA ASP A 210 -25.48 -0.20 13.00
C ASP A 210 -23.99 -0.39 12.71
N ARG A 211 -23.56 -1.58 12.31
CA ARG A 211 -22.16 -1.93 12.04
C ARG A 211 -22.07 -2.83 10.83
N TYR A 212 -21.49 -2.31 9.77
CA TYR A 212 -21.28 -2.98 8.50
C TYR A 212 -19.80 -3.12 8.22
N TYR A 213 -19.41 -4.24 7.63
CA TYR A 213 -18.14 -4.37 6.95
C TYR A 213 -18.24 -5.22 5.68
N GLN A 214 -17.24 -5.09 4.82
CA GLN A 214 -17.04 -5.94 3.67
C GLN A 214 -15.56 -5.96 3.29
N ILE A 215 -15.00 -7.12 2.99
CA ILE A 215 -13.71 -7.22 2.31
C ILE A 215 -14.03 -7.33 0.82
N THR A 216 -13.86 -6.25 0.08
CA THR A 216 -14.42 -6.09 -1.26
C THR A 216 -13.42 -5.59 -2.28
N LYS A 217 -13.71 -5.91 -3.55
CA LYS A 217 -13.00 -5.35 -4.69
C LYS A 217 -13.45 -3.92 -4.98
N CYS A 218 -12.47 -3.07 -5.29
CA CYS A 218 -12.65 -1.71 -5.76
C CYS A 218 -11.92 -1.53 -7.07
N PHE A 219 -12.43 -0.63 -7.92
CA PHE A 219 -11.95 -0.46 -9.29
C PHE A 219 -11.71 1.03 -9.57
N ARG A 220 -10.54 1.38 -10.08
CA ARG A 220 -10.21 2.76 -10.46
C ARG A 220 -9.41 2.76 -11.75
N ASP A 221 -9.92 3.45 -12.76
CA ASP A 221 -9.22 3.66 -14.02
C ASP A 221 -8.38 4.93 -13.93
N GLU A 222 -7.17 4.77 -13.42
CA GLU A 222 -6.20 5.84 -13.22
C GLU A 222 -4.79 5.40 -13.63
N ASP A 223 -3.86 6.35 -13.71
CA ASP A 223 -2.47 6.04 -14.00
C ASP A 223 -1.85 5.21 -12.87
N LEU A 224 -1.35 4.02 -13.23
CA LEU A 224 -0.84 3.07 -12.26
C LEU A 224 0.61 3.36 -11.89
N ARG A 225 0.89 3.30 -10.60
CA ARG A 225 2.24 3.34 -10.02
C ARG A 225 2.56 1.98 -9.37
N ALA A 226 3.76 1.85 -8.82
CA ALA A 226 4.20 0.60 -8.19
C ALA A 226 3.31 0.11 -7.04
N ASP A 227 2.60 1.03 -6.38
CA ASP A 227 1.71 0.81 -5.24
C ASP A 227 0.21 0.85 -5.59
N ARG A 228 -0.14 0.86 -6.89
CA ARG A 228 -1.52 0.95 -7.37
C ARG A 228 -1.86 -0.16 -8.35
N GLN A 229 -3.13 -0.59 -8.28
CA GLN A 229 -3.73 -1.56 -9.18
C GLN A 229 -5.09 -1.03 -9.68
N PRO A 230 -5.51 -1.36 -10.92
CA PRO A 230 -6.83 -0.94 -11.43
C PRO A 230 -7.97 -1.63 -10.68
N GLU A 231 -7.71 -2.80 -10.12
CA GLU A 231 -8.57 -3.50 -9.17
C GLU A 231 -7.77 -3.86 -7.92
N PHE A 232 -8.30 -3.53 -6.76
CA PHE A 232 -7.65 -3.74 -5.46
C PHE A 232 -8.69 -4.11 -4.41
N THR A 233 -8.25 -4.47 -3.22
CA THR A 233 -9.14 -4.95 -2.16
C THR A 233 -9.12 -3.99 -0.97
N GLN A 234 -10.30 -3.59 -0.52
CA GLN A 234 -10.48 -2.83 0.70
C GLN A 234 -11.14 -3.68 1.79
N ILE A 235 -10.76 -3.42 3.04
CA ILE A 235 -11.57 -3.71 4.21
C ILE A 235 -12.40 -2.45 4.44
N ASP A 236 -13.67 -2.49 4.09
CA ASP A 236 -14.58 -1.35 4.14
C ASP A 236 -15.53 -1.49 5.31
N CYS A 237 -15.63 -0.46 6.14
CA CYS A 237 -16.43 -0.47 7.36
C CYS A 237 -17.25 0.82 7.50
N GLU A 238 -18.44 0.69 8.10
CA GLU A 238 -19.29 1.83 8.46
C GLU A 238 -20.01 1.55 9.78
N THR A 239 -20.19 2.59 10.58
CA THR A 239 -20.84 2.53 11.90
C THR A 239 -21.85 3.64 12.07
N ALA A 240 -22.95 3.36 12.73
CA ALA A 240 -23.92 4.37 13.16
C ALA A 240 -23.74 4.69 14.66
N PHE A 241 -24.09 5.91 15.04
CA PHE A 241 -24.12 6.41 16.42
C PHE A 241 -22.76 6.39 17.14
N LEU A 242 -21.66 6.42 16.41
CA LEU A 242 -20.30 6.62 16.94
C LEU A 242 -19.74 7.95 16.45
N ASP A 243 -18.99 8.62 17.31
CA ASP A 243 -18.24 9.81 16.94
C ASP A 243 -16.86 9.45 16.34
N GLU A 244 -16.12 10.46 15.90
CA GLU A 244 -14.80 10.26 15.27
C GLU A 244 -13.76 9.65 16.22
N ILE A 245 -13.88 9.89 17.53
CA ILE A 245 -12.96 9.35 18.55
C ILE A 245 -13.25 7.87 18.77
N GLU A 246 -14.52 7.51 18.92
CA GLU A 246 -14.96 6.14 19.10
C GLU A 246 -14.62 5.27 17.89
N ILE A 247 -14.82 5.79 16.67
CA ILE A 247 -14.46 5.11 15.42
C ILE A 247 -12.95 4.85 15.36
N ARG A 248 -12.12 5.88 15.62
CA ARG A 248 -10.66 5.69 15.63
C ARG A 248 -10.22 4.66 16.66
N ASN A 249 -10.75 4.70 17.88
CA ASN A 249 -10.39 3.75 18.93
C ASN A 249 -10.75 2.30 18.56
N LEU A 250 -11.91 2.10 17.94
CA LEU A 250 -12.35 0.79 17.48
C LEU A 250 -11.36 0.19 16.45
N PHE A 251 -11.00 0.96 15.43
CA PHE A 251 -10.14 0.48 14.36
C PHE A 251 -8.64 0.50 14.71
N GLU A 252 -8.22 1.34 15.62
CA GLU A 252 -6.89 1.25 16.23
C GLU A 252 -6.72 -0.08 16.98
N THR A 253 -7.71 -0.46 17.78
CA THR A 253 -7.72 -1.73 18.50
C THR A 253 -7.72 -2.92 17.53
N MET A 254 -8.47 -2.85 16.43
CA MET A 254 -8.45 -3.84 15.35
C MET A 254 -7.04 -4.00 14.78
N MET A 255 -6.38 -2.90 14.43
CA MET A 255 -5.06 -2.96 13.82
C MET A 255 -4.00 -3.53 14.78
N ARG A 256 -4.04 -3.12 16.05
CA ARG A 256 -3.18 -3.72 17.09
C ARG A 256 -3.41 -5.23 17.25
N HIS A 257 -4.67 -5.66 17.23
CA HIS A 257 -5.02 -7.08 17.29
C HIS A 257 -4.46 -7.87 16.09
N ILE A 258 -4.63 -7.36 14.87
CA ILE A 258 -4.15 -8.01 13.65
C ILE A 258 -2.62 -8.15 13.68
N PHE A 259 -1.88 -7.08 13.99
CA PHE A 259 -0.41 -7.12 14.08
C PHE A 259 0.07 -8.09 15.17
N LYS A 260 -0.60 -8.09 16.32
CA LYS A 260 -0.25 -9.02 17.40
C LYS A 260 -0.48 -10.46 17.00
N THR A 261 -1.64 -10.77 16.44
CA THR A 261 -2.03 -12.16 16.13
C THR A 261 -1.28 -12.73 14.94
N VAL A 262 -1.09 -11.93 13.88
CA VAL A 262 -0.50 -12.41 12.62
C VAL A 262 1.03 -12.35 12.63
N MET A 263 1.62 -11.32 13.25
CA MET A 263 3.06 -11.07 13.22
C MET A 263 3.74 -11.18 14.59
N ASN A 264 2.98 -11.34 15.66
CA ASN A 264 3.46 -11.22 17.05
C ASN A 264 4.15 -9.88 17.35
N VAL A 265 3.63 -8.79 16.75
CA VAL A 265 4.14 -7.42 16.93
C VAL A 265 3.18 -6.63 17.80
N ASP A 266 3.70 -6.00 18.85
CA ASP A 266 2.96 -5.07 19.68
C ASP A 266 3.10 -3.64 19.11
N LEU A 267 2.01 -3.10 18.55
CA LEU A 267 1.95 -1.71 18.14
C LEU A 267 1.73 -0.80 19.37
N PRO A 268 2.12 0.49 19.30
CA PRO A 268 1.87 1.45 20.38
C PRO A 268 0.40 1.50 20.82
N ASN A 269 0.16 1.90 22.06
CA ASN A 269 -1.17 2.11 22.61
C ASN A 269 -1.17 3.33 23.52
N PRO A 270 -1.85 4.45 23.17
CA PRO A 270 -2.52 4.69 21.90
C PRO A 270 -1.56 5.01 20.74
N PHE A 271 -2.07 5.07 19.50
CA PHE A 271 -1.34 5.65 18.38
C PHE A 271 -1.18 7.16 18.58
N MET A 272 -0.05 7.71 18.12
CA MET A 272 0.14 9.14 18.06
C MET A 272 -0.97 9.77 17.22
N MET A 273 -1.47 10.93 17.65
CA MET A 273 -2.44 11.73 16.91
C MET A 273 -1.79 13.04 16.48
N MET A 274 -1.90 13.40 15.22
CA MET A 274 -1.29 14.59 14.63
C MET A 274 -2.30 15.32 13.75
N PRO A 275 -2.57 16.61 13.97
CA PRO A 275 -3.34 17.40 13.03
C PRO A 275 -2.68 17.48 11.66
N TYR A 276 -3.48 17.50 10.59
CA TYR A 276 -2.99 17.64 9.21
C TYR A 276 -2.06 18.86 9.06
N SER A 277 -2.42 20.00 9.65
CA SER A 277 -1.60 21.21 9.59
C SER A 277 -0.21 21.02 10.21
N GLU A 278 -0.11 20.28 11.32
CA GLU A 278 1.16 19.95 11.96
C GLU A 278 1.98 18.98 11.07
N SER A 279 1.35 17.97 10.51
CA SER A 279 2.00 17.02 9.61
C SER A 279 2.60 17.70 8.39
N MET A 280 1.85 18.61 7.78
CA MET A 280 2.33 19.42 6.64
C MET A 280 3.43 20.41 7.05
N ALA A 281 3.33 21.00 8.23
CA ALA A 281 4.35 21.92 8.73
C ALA A 281 5.69 21.21 8.99
N ARG A 282 5.66 20.05 9.65
CA ARG A 282 6.87 19.32 10.10
C ARG A 282 7.46 18.41 9.03
N PHE A 283 6.66 17.87 8.14
CA PHE A 283 7.08 16.80 7.22
C PHE A 283 6.77 17.07 5.75
N GLY A 284 5.94 18.08 5.46
CA GLY A 284 5.45 18.36 4.11
C GLY A 284 4.57 17.27 3.52
N SER A 285 3.96 16.42 4.36
CA SER A 285 3.17 15.27 3.95
C SER A 285 2.05 14.99 4.94
N ASP A 286 0.90 14.55 4.45
CA ASP A 286 -0.23 14.03 5.22
C ASP A 286 -0.05 12.58 5.71
N LYS A 287 1.03 11.93 5.27
CA LYS A 287 1.40 10.55 5.64
C LYS A 287 2.90 10.44 5.99
N PRO A 288 3.34 11.08 7.09
CA PRO A 288 4.75 11.13 7.43
C PRO A 288 5.29 9.77 7.88
N ASP A 289 6.50 9.43 7.46
CA ASP A 289 7.24 8.30 8.02
C ASP A 289 7.95 8.76 9.30
N LEU A 290 7.39 8.42 10.45
CA LEU A 290 7.92 8.80 11.76
C LEU A 290 9.17 7.99 12.19
N ARG A 291 9.60 7.03 11.39
CA ARG A 291 10.88 6.34 11.60
C ARG A 291 12.07 7.22 11.24
N ILE A 292 11.87 8.23 10.41
CA ILE A 292 12.90 9.15 9.97
C ILE A 292 12.96 10.34 10.92
N ALA A 293 14.11 10.58 11.56
CA ALA A 293 14.29 11.57 12.62
C ALA A 293 14.35 13.03 12.14
N MET A 294 14.41 13.29 10.81
CA MET A 294 14.51 14.64 10.26
C MET A 294 13.14 15.31 10.15
N GLU A 295 13.07 16.59 10.49
CA GLU A 295 11.86 17.42 10.35
C GLU A 295 12.18 18.73 9.62
N PHE A 296 11.17 19.37 9.07
CA PHE A 296 11.30 20.72 8.53
C PHE A 296 11.50 21.74 9.64
N THR A 297 12.36 22.69 9.40
CA THR A 297 12.51 23.90 10.22
C THR A 297 11.99 25.08 9.42
N GLU A 298 10.98 25.77 9.94
CA GLU A 298 10.38 26.94 9.30
C GLU A 298 11.32 28.16 9.36
N LEU A 299 11.60 28.76 8.22
CA LEU A 299 12.52 29.90 8.07
C LEU A 299 11.95 31.08 7.30
N THR A 300 10.70 31.02 6.84
CA THR A 300 10.11 32.05 5.95
C THR A 300 10.25 33.46 6.51
N ASP A 301 10.01 33.65 7.80
CA ASP A 301 10.12 34.96 8.47
C ASP A 301 11.55 35.50 8.50
N LEU A 302 12.56 34.60 8.64
CA LEU A 302 14.00 34.97 8.66
C LEU A 302 14.55 35.33 7.27
N MET A 303 13.87 34.93 6.20
CA MET A 303 14.37 35.05 4.84
C MET A 303 13.79 36.24 4.07
N ARG A 304 12.97 37.07 4.70
CA ARG A 304 12.26 38.19 4.01
C ARG A 304 13.21 39.28 3.53
N ASP A 305 14.25 39.58 4.29
CA ASP A 305 15.16 40.70 4.07
C ASP A 305 16.58 40.28 3.68
N VAL A 306 16.79 39.01 3.34
CA VAL A 306 18.10 38.54 2.83
C VAL A 306 18.31 38.94 1.36
N ASP A 307 19.56 39.16 0.97
CA ASP A 307 19.92 39.52 -0.40
C ASP A 307 19.75 38.37 -1.41
N PHE A 308 19.62 37.15 -0.91
CA PHE A 308 19.43 35.95 -1.71
C PHE A 308 18.00 35.86 -2.24
N LYS A 309 17.77 36.33 -3.46
CA LYS A 309 16.45 36.41 -4.11
C LYS A 309 15.68 35.07 -4.15
N VAL A 310 16.40 33.96 -4.22
CA VAL A 310 15.80 32.61 -4.18
C VAL A 310 15.04 32.38 -2.87
N PHE A 311 15.47 32.99 -1.77
CA PHE A 311 14.79 32.89 -0.48
C PHE A 311 13.84 34.06 -0.24
N SER A 312 14.30 35.31 -0.45
CA SER A 312 13.47 36.48 -0.15
C SER A 312 12.25 36.62 -1.09
N GLY A 313 12.34 36.11 -2.33
CA GLY A 313 11.20 36.05 -3.23
C GLY A 313 10.01 35.28 -2.65
N PRO A 314 10.14 33.97 -2.45
CA PRO A 314 9.08 33.16 -1.82
C PRO A 314 8.71 33.64 -0.42
N ALA A 315 9.66 34.11 0.39
CA ALA A 315 9.39 34.56 1.75
C ALA A 315 8.47 35.79 1.82
N ASN A 316 8.41 36.61 0.75
CA ASN A 316 7.56 37.79 0.64
C ASN A 316 6.34 37.56 -0.28
N GLN A 317 6.19 36.36 -0.87
CA GLN A 317 5.07 36.03 -1.74
C GLN A 317 3.98 35.32 -0.94
N GLU A 318 2.71 35.66 -1.19
CA GLU A 318 1.60 34.92 -0.66
C GLU A 318 1.63 33.44 -1.13
N GLY A 319 1.45 32.52 -0.20
CA GLY A 319 1.57 31.07 -0.51
C GLY A 319 3.00 30.58 -0.74
N GLY A 320 4.01 31.45 -0.50
CA GLY A 320 5.42 31.05 -0.51
C GLY A 320 5.88 30.52 0.85
N ARG A 321 6.92 29.68 0.84
CA ARG A 321 7.49 29.07 2.02
C ARG A 321 8.99 28.86 1.87
N VAL A 322 9.73 29.05 2.97
CA VAL A 322 11.16 28.70 3.06
C VAL A 322 11.38 27.81 4.27
N VAL A 323 11.89 26.60 4.05
CA VAL A 323 12.19 25.63 5.11
C VAL A 323 13.62 25.13 5.01
N ALA A 324 14.16 24.69 6.12
CA ALA A 324 15.39 23.92 6.20
C ALA A 324 15.11 22.45 6.56
N LEU A 325 15.94 21.55 6.03
CA LEU A 325 16.04 20.14 6.43
C LEU A 325 17.47 19.89 6.90
N CYS A 326 17.67 19.74 8.19
CA CYS A 326 18.98 19.47 8.78
C CYS A 326 19.26 17.95 8.77
N VAL A 327 20.35 17.55 8.15
CA VAL A 327 20.82 16.17 8.03
C VAL A 327 22.02 15.99 8.97
N SER A 328 21.80 15.29 10.07
CA SER A 328 22.84 15.07 11.07
C SER A 328 24.00 14.26 10.49
N GLY A 329 25.25 14.75 10.67
CA GLY A 329 26.45 14.15 10.10
C GLY A 329 26.59 14.29 8.58
N GLY A 330 25.68 15.00 7.93
CA GLY A 330 25.58 15.09 6.46
C GLY A 330 26.69 15.88 5.77
N ALA A 331 27.58 16.55 6.50
CA ALA A 331 28.69 17.28 5.88
C ALA A 331 29.64 16.37 5.06
N GLU A 332 29.67 15.08 5.36
CA GLU A 332 30.46 14.10 4.61
C GLU A 332 29.81 13.69 3.26
N ILE A 333 28.53 13.99 3.04
CA ILE A 333 27.85 13.74 1.77
C ILE A 333 28.61 14.47 0.66
N SER A 334 28.96 13.75 -0.39
CA SER A 334 29.78 14.27 -1.48
C SER A 334 29.03 15.31 -2.31
N ARG A 335 29.78 16.13 -3.05
CA ARG A 335 29.20 17.12 -3.98
C ARG A 335 28.35 16.44 -5.06
N SER A 336 28.78 15.30 -5.57
CA SER A 336 28.06 14.53 -6.58
C SER A 336 26.70 14.06 -6.05
N GLU A 337 26.64 13.58 -4.81
CA GLU A 337 25.38 13.17 -4.19
C GLU A 337 24.43 14.34 -3.95
N ILE A 338 24.96 15.52 -3.59
CA ILE A 338 24.17 16.74 -3.47
C ILE A 338 23.59 17.14 -4.85
N ASP A 339 24.37 17.01 -5.91
CA ASP A 339 23.93 17.29 -7.27
C ASP A 339 22.83 16.28 -7.72
N ASP A 340 22.95 15.00 -7.33
CA ASP A 340 21.91 13.98 -7.53
C ASP A 340 20.62 14.33 -6.76
N TYR A 341 20.72 14.81 -5.53
CA TYR A 341 19.56 15.29 -4.77
C TYR A 341 18.93 16.53 -5.42
N THR A 342 19.75 17.41 -6.00
CA THR A 342 19.23 18.58 -6.74
C THR A 342 18.42 18.14 -7.96
N GLN A 343 18.88 17.16 -8.72
CA GLN A 343 18.11 16.58 -9.82
C GLN A 343 16.83 15.90 -9.33
N PHE A 344 16.90 15.19 -8.23
CA PHE A 344 15.76 14.51 -7.65
C PHE A 344 14.63 15.47 -7.24
N VAL A 345 14.94 16.56 -6.53
CA VAL A 345 13.92 17.53 -6.11
C VAL A 345 13.32 18.29 -7.29
N SER A 346 14.01 18.39 -8.42
CA SER A 346 13.49 19.03 -9.63
C SER A 346 12.28 18.28 -10.21
N ILE A 347 12.16 16.98 -9.99
CA ILE A 347 11.00 16.16 -10.37
C ILE A 347 9.71 16.70 -9.75
N TYR A 348 9.82 17.31 -8.57
CA TYR A 348 8.72 17.89 -7.80
C TYR A 348 8.54 19.41 -8.06
N GLY A 349 9.23 19.95 -9.07
CA GLY A 349 9.11 21.35 -9.49
C GLY A 349 10.06 22.32 -8.80
N ALA A 350 10.95 21.84 -7.92
CA ALA A 350 11.98 22.70 -7.32
C ALA A 350 13.00 23.14 -8.38
N LYS A 351 13.34 24.44 -8.41
CA LYS A 351 14.28 25.02 -9.38
C LYS A 351 15.75 24.81 -9.00
N GLY A 352 16.01 24.33 -7.81
CA GLY A 352 17.33 24.06 -7.27
C GLY A 352 17.25 23.58 -5.82
N LEU A 353 18.38 23.20 -5.25
CA LEU A 353 18.52 22.77 -3.87
C LEU A 353 19.69 23.49 -3.22
N ALA A 354 19.40 24.56 -2.50
CA ALA A 354 20.42 25.27 -1.72
C ALA A 354 20.81 24.44 -0.51
N TRP A 355 22.06 24.54 -0.07
CA TRP A 355 22.61 23.77 1.03
C TRP A 355 23.71 24.52 1.77
N ILE A 356 23.92 24.19 3.02
CA ILE A 356 25.03 24.66 3.87
C ILE A 356 25.63 23.47 4.61
N LYS A 357 26.94 23.24 4.48
CA LYS A 357 27.71 22.34 5.36
C LYS A 357 28.16 23.12 6.59
N VAL A 358 27.93 22.56 7.77
CA VAL A 358 28.29 23.15 9.05
C VAL A 358 29.59 22.50 9.53
N ASN A 359 30.70 23.18 9.32
CA ASN A 359 32.01 22.70 9.77
C ASN A 359 32.26 23.07 11.25
N SER A 360 31.88 24.28 11.69
CA SER A 360 31.97 24.74 13.08
C SER A 360 30.86 25.75 13.38
N VAL A 361 29.96 25.39 14.28
CA VAL A 361 28.87 26.27 14.75
C VAL A 361 29.46 27.47 15.51
N ALA A 362 30.50 27.25 16.31
CA ALA A 362 31.13 28.27 17.14
C ALA A 362 31.78 29.43 16.34
N GLU A 363 32.20 29.15 15.11
CA GLU A 363 32.81 30.14 14.21
C GLU A 363 31.76 30.94 13.40
N GLY A 364 30.47 30.68 13.61
CA GLY A 364 29.38 31.34 12.91
C GLY A 364 29.54 31.27 11.39
N ARG A 365 29.48 32.42 10.69
CA ARG A 365 29.65 32.50 9.21
C ARG A 365 30.91 31.78 8.71
N ASN A 366 32.03 31.91 9.41
CA ASN A 366 33.31 31.35 8.96
C ASN A 366 33.37 29.83 9.08
N GLY A 367 32.57 29.25 9.94
CA GLY A 367 32.43 27.81 10.10
C GLY A 367 31.45 27.16 9.10
N LEU A 368 30.92 27.92 8.15
CA LEU A 368 29.95 27.42 7.18
C LEU A 368 30.53 27.36 5.75
N GLN A 369 30.27 26.26 5.07
CA GLN A 369 30.70 26.06 3.68
C GLN A 369 29.48 26.01 2.77
N SER A 370 29.29 27.06 1.97
CA SER A 370 28.24 27.11 0.94
C SER A 370 28.38 28.34 0.06
N PRO A 371 28.01 28.27 -1.22
CA PRO A 371 27.96 29.44 -2.10
C PRO A 371 26.93 30.51 -1.69
N ILE A 372 25.90 30.16 -0.91
CA ILE A 372 24.82 31.08 -0.53
C ILE A 372 25.14 31.91 0.73
N VAL A 373 26.09 31.50 1.56
CA VAL A 373 26.41 32.14 2.85
C VAL A 373 26.72 33.64 2.70
N LYS A 374 27.37 34.03 1.60
CA LYS A 374 27.70 35.43 1.31
C LYS A 374 26.48 36.36 1.10
N ASN A 375 25.34 35.76 0.77
CA ASN A 375 24.09 36.48 0.49
C ASN A 375 23.13 36.48 1.70
N LEU A 376 23.55 35.91 2.84
CA LEU A 376 22.79 35.89 4.08
C LEU A 376 23.45 36.83 5.09
N HIS A 377 22.68 37.65 5.79
CA HIS A 377 23.19 38.46 6.88
C HIS A 377 23.37 37.62 8.17
N ASP A 378 24.14 38.11 9.13
CA ASP A 378 24.53 37.34 10.31
C ASP A 378 23.34 36.90 11.16
N ALA A 379 22.33 37.75 11.32
CA ALA A 379 21.10 37.39 12.06
C ALA A 379 20.33 36.23 11.41
N ALA A 380 20.31 36.16 10.06
CA ALA A 380 19.72 35.02 9.35
C ALA A 380 20.53 33.74 9.58
N ILE A 381 21.86 33.81 9.54
CA ILE A 381 22.75 32.67 9.80
C ILE A 381 22.57 32.15 11.23
N GLU A 382 22.60 33.05 12.24
CA GLU A 382 22.35 32.68 13.63
C GLU A 382 20.96 32.05 13.82
N GLY A 383 19.94 32.63 13.18
CA GLY A 383 18.58 32.10 13.20
C GLY A 383 18.47 30.70 12.58
N ILE A 384 19.14 30.46 11.44
CA ILE A 384 19.20 29.13 10.81
C ILE A 384 19.83 28.13 11.77
N LEU A 385 21.05 28.38 12.25
CA LEU A 385 21.77 27.47 13.13
C LEU A 385 21.01 27.17 14.42
N LYS A 386 20.41 28.20 15.03
CA LYS A 386 19.61 28.06 16.25
C LYS A 386 18.34 27.25 16.03
N ARG A 387 17.57 27.56 14.98
CA ARG A 387 16.27 26.88 14.73
C ARG A 387 16.45 25.44 14.27
N THR A 388 17.48 25.17 13.46
CA THR A 388 17.78 23.80 13.01
C THR A 388 18.46 22.97 14.09
N ASN A 389 18.93 23.61 15.19
CA ASN A 389 19.78 22.97 16.20
C ASN A 389 20.99 22.23 15.59
N ALA A 390 21.54 22.80 14.50
CA ALA A 390 22.62 22.20 13.75
C ALA A 390 23.89 22.09 14.59
N LYS A 391 24.65 21.05 14.34
CA LYS A 391 25.93 20.74 15.01
C LYS A 391 27.04 20.70 13.97
N ASP A 392 28.27 20.71 14.49
CA ASP A 392 29.45 20.50 13.66
C ASP A 392 29.35 19.15 12.92
N GLY A 393 29.55 19.17 11.63
CA GLY A 393 29.41 18.00 10.77
C GLY A 393 28.03 17.83 10.10
N ASP A 394 27.06 18.70 10.36
CA ASP A 394 25.72 18.61 9.76
C ASP A 394 25.68 19.24 8.35
N LEU A 395 24.69 18.84 7.57
CA LEU A 395 24.33 19.43 6.28
C LEU A 395 22.89 19.93 6.35
N ILE A 396 22.68 21.19 5.97
CA ILE A 396 21.36 21.80 5.93
C ILE A 396 20.96 22.00 4.47
N PHE A 397 19.86 21.39 4.05
CA PHE A 397 19.20 21.66 2.78
C PHE A 397 18.07 22.68 2.96
N PHE A 398 17.77 23.43 1.89
CA PHE A 398 16.72 24.45 1.90
C PHE A 398 15.74 24.22 0.76
N GLY A 399 14.44 24.38 1.06
CA GLY A 399 13.37 24.50 0.09
C GLY A 399 12.78 25.90 0.14
N ALA A 400 12.66 26.55 -1.02
CA ALA A 400 12.12 27.90 -1.13
C ALA A 400 11.35 28.04 -2.45
N ASP A 401 10.03 28.05 -2.37
CA ASP A 401 9.09 28.18 -3.51
C ASP A 401 7.66 28.32 -2.96
N LYS A 402 6.65 28.08 -3.78
CA LYS A 402 5.26 27.86 -3.33
C LYS A 402 5.20 26.71 -2.33
N ILE A 403 4.32 26.79 -1.33
CA ILE A 403 4.16 25.78 -0.25
C ILE A 403 4.11 24.35 -0.80
N LYS A 404 3.31 24.11 -1.86
CA LYS A 404 3.17 22.79 -2.47
C LYS A 404 4.50 22.24 -3.00
N VAL A 405 5.24 23.04 -3.74
CA VAL A 405 6.55 22.64 -4.30
C VAL A 405 7.55 22.33 -3.19
N VAL A 406 7.61 23.17 -2.16
CA VAL A 406 8.51 22.97 -1.01
C VAL A 406 8.16 21.68 -0.27
N ASN A 407 6.88 21.46 0.01
CA ASN A 407 6.42 20.27 0.70
C ASN A 407 6.74 19.00 -0.09
N ASP A 408 6.41 18.96 -1.37
CA ASP A 408 6.66 17.82 -2.24
C ASP A 408 8.17 17.55 -2.41
N ALA A 409 8.95 18.58 -2.71
CA ALA A 409 10.38 18.44 -2.96
C ALA A 409 11.17 18.04 -1.71
N ILE A 410 11.05 18.78 -0.62
CA ILE A 410 11.83 18.56 0.59
C ILE A 410 11.27 17.37 1.38
N GLY A 411 9.95 17.13 1.35
CA GLY A 411 9.33 15.95 1.95
C GLY A 411 9.83 14.64 1.31
N ASN A 412 9.90 14.58 -0.01
CA ASN A 412 10.46 13.43 -0.71
C ASN A 412 11.98 13.32 -0.56
N LEU A 413 12.71 14.44 -0.49
CA LEU A 413 14.14 14.44 -0.18
C LEU A 413 14.40 13.84 1.21
N ARG A 414 13.62 14.22 2.20
CA ARG A 414 13.65 13.65 3.55
C ARG A 414 13.52 12.12 3.53
N LEU A 415 12.53 11.61 2.79
CA LEU A 415 12.32 10.18 2.64
C LEU A 415 13.50 9.50 1.93
N ARG A 416 14.00 10.09 0.84
CA ARG A 416 15.12 9.55 0.07
C ARG A 416 16.40 9.44 0.91
N ILE A 417 16.71 10.46 1.69
CA ILE A 417 17.89 10.45 2.58
C ILE A 417 17.70 9.43 3.69
N GLY A 418 16.55 9.44 4.38
CA GLY A 418 16.28 8.53 5.49
C GLY A 418 16.31 7.05 5.09
N HIS A 419 15.75 6.70 3.94
CA HIS A 419 15.72 5.32 3.44
C HIS A 419 17.02 4.88 2.74
N SER A 420 17.95 5.79 2.46
CA SER A 420 19.25 5.44 1.87
C SER A 420 20.09 4.57 2.82
N ASP A 421 21.03 3.79 2.26
CA ASP A 421 21.97 3.02 3.07
C ASP A 421 22.81 3.92 3.96
N TRP A 422 23.16 5.11 3.45
CA TRP A 422 23.86 6.13 4.24
C TRP A 422 23.02 6.60 5.43
N GLY A 423 21.75 6.95 5.20
CA GLY A 423 20.82 7.40 6.25
C GLY A 423 20.59 6.35 7.34
N LYS A 424 20.38 5.08 6.93
CA LYS A 424 20.23 3.96 7.87
C LYS A 424 21.51 3.75 8.72
N LYS A 425 22.68 3.77 8.08
CA LYS A 425 23.98 3.64 8.75
C LYS A 425 24.23 4.76 9.76
N HIS A 426 23.74 5.97 9.50
CA HIS A 426 23.90 7.13 10.38
C HIS A 426 22.75 7.30 11.39
N GLY A 427 21.86 6.32 11.50
CA GLY A 427 20.76 6.34 12.48
C GLY A 427 19.67 7.38 12.18
N LEU A 428 19.58 7.87 10.94
CA LEU A 428 18.52 8.80 10.53
C LEU A 428 17.17 8.10 10.38
N MET A 429 17.17 6.78 10.29
CA MET A 429 15.98 5.95 10.25
C MET A 429 16.06 4.87 11.32
N ILE A 430 15.02 4.75 12.12
CA ILE A 430 14.85 3.68 13.10
C ILE A 430 14.00 2.56 12.50
N GLU A 431 14.24 1.34 12.93
CA GLU A 431 13.42 0.20 12.54
C GLU A 431 12.10 0.12 13.34
N GLY A 432 11.19 -0.73 12.86
CA GLY A 432 9.95 -1.04 13.54
C GLY A 432 8.73 -0.34 12.91
N TRP A 433 7.66 -0.29 13.69
CA TRP A 433 6.35 0.16 13.26
C TRP A 433 5.96 1.43 14.00
N LYS A 434 5.67 2.51 13.25
CA LYS A 434 5.32 3.83 13.78
C LYS A 434 3.96 4.28 13.24
N PRO A 435 2.86 3.71 13.76
CA PRO A 435 1.52 4.14 13.37
C PRO A 435 1.17 5.49 13.99
N LEU A 436 0.37 6.26 13.26
CA LEU A 436 -0.26 7.48 13.75
C LEU A 436 -1.62 7.69 13.11
N TRP A 437 -2.44 8.51 13.76
CA TRP A 437 -3.61 9.12 13.16
C TRP A 437 -3.29 10.53 12.68
N VAL A 438 -3.56 10.82 11.42
CA VAL A 438 -3.62 12.19 10.92
C VAL A 438 -5.09 12.61 10.93
N VAL A 439 -5.37 13.76 11.53
CA VAL A 439 -6.72 14.26 11.78
C VAL A 439 -6.86 15.73 11.38
N ASP A 440 -8.07 16.26 11.46
CA ASP A 440 -8.33 17.68 11.20
C ASP A 440 -7.92 18.12 9.81
N PHE A 441 -8.24 17.29 8.82
CA PHE A 441 -8.01 17.60 7.41
C PHE A 441 -8.80 18.84 6.98
N PRO A 442 -8.30 19.64 6.03
CA PRO A 442 -9.13 20.62 5.36
C PRO A 442 -10.30 19.91 4.65
N MET A 443 -11.45 20.51 4.67
CA MET A 443 -12.62 19.95 4.00
C MET A 443 -12.55 20.14 2.48
N PHE A 444 -11.99 21.27 2.07
CA PHE A 444 -11.87 21.69 0.67
C PHE A 444 -10.45 22.10 0.33
N GLU A 445 -10.09 21.87 -0.93
CA GLU A 445 -8.88 22.38 -1.57
C GLU A 445 -9.31 23.27 -2.76
N TYR A 446 -8.59 24.35 -2.97
CA TYR A 446 -8.88 25.24 -4.10
C TYR A 446 -8.11 24.77 -5.33
N ASP A 447 -8.84 24.43 -6.37
CA ASP A 447 -8.28 24.10 -7.69
C ASP A 447 -8.07 25.39 -8.49
N GLU A 448 -6.79 25.78 -8.66
CA GLU A 448 -6.43 26.98 -9.43
C GLU A 448 -6.79 26.84 -10.92
N GLY A 449 -6.75 25.61 -11.48
CA GLY A 449 -7.04 25.33 -12.88
C GLY A 449 -8.51 25.54 -13.22
N ASP A 450 -9.40 24.99 -12.39
CA ASP A 450 -10.85 25.08 -12.55
C ASP A 450 -11.46 26.29 -11.80
N ALA A 451 -10.65 27.04 -11.07
CA ALA A 451 -11.06 28.20 -10.25
C ALA A 451 -12.27 27.88 -9.34
N ARG A 452 -12.20 26.74 -8.65
CA ARG A 452 -13.27 26.26 -7.75
C ARG A 452 -12.73 25.47 -6.57
N TRP A 453 -13.54 25.34 -5.53
CA TRP A 453 -13.29 24.43 -4.43
C TRP A 453 -13.61 22.99 -4.85
N VAL A 454 -12.77 22.04 -4.44
CA VAL A 454 -12.98 20.60 -4.57
C VAL A 454 -12.90 19.96 -3.19
N ALA A 455 -13.60 18.86 -2.98
CA ALA A 455 -13.54 18.14 -1.72
C ALA A 455 -12.20 17.42 -1.57
N CYS A 456 -11.55 17.53 -0.41
CA CYS A 456 -10.29 16.83 -0.14
C CYS A 456 -10.49 15.30 -0.07
N HIS A 457 -11.64 14.84 0.45
CA HIS A 457 -11.99 13.43 0.53
C HIS A 457 -13.14 13.14 -0.44
N HIS A 458 -14.37 13.30 0.02
CA HIS A 458 -15.57 13.17 -0.81
C HIS A 458 -16.66 14.13 -0.29
N PRO A 459 -17.67 14.47 -1.12
CA PRO A 459 -18.65 15.50 -0.78
C PRO A 459 -19.60 15.12 0.37
N PHE A 460 -19.54 13.89 0.87
CA PHE A 460 -20.35 13.40 1.99
C PHE A 460 -19.63 13.45 3.34
N THR A 461 -18.39 13.92 3.37
CA THR A 461 -17.60 14.12 4.58
C THR A 461 -18.20 15.25 5.41
N SER A 462 -18.39 15.02 6.71
CA SER A 462 -18.93 16.03 7.62
C SER A 462 -17.88 17.07 7.99
N PRO A 463 -18.23 18.37 7.91
CA PRO A 463 -17.42 19.43 8.51
C PRO A 463 -17.44 19.30 10.03
N LYS A 464 -16.45 19.89 10.71
CA LYS A 464 -16.51 20.09 12.15
C LYS A 464 -17.66 21.04 12.49
N ASP A 465 -18.34 20.79 13.59
CA ASP A 465 -19.57 21.51 13.95
C ASP A 465 -19.34 23.03 14.09
N GLU A 466 -18.22 23.42 14.67
CA GLU A 466 -17.80 24.81 14.82
C GLU A 466 -17.47 25.52 13.50
N HIS A 467 -17.24 24.74 12.41
CA HIS A 467 -16.89 25.24 11.09
C HIS A 467 -18.06 25.30 10.11
N LEU A 468 -19.26 24.85 10.49
CA LEU A 468 -20.44 24.94 9.63
C LEU A 468 -20.69 26.35 9.08
N LYS A 469 -20.43 27.37 9.91
CA LYS A 469 -20.57 28.80 9.52
C LYS A 469 -19.64 29.24 8.38
N PHE A 470 -18.57 28.51 8.10
CA PHE A 470 -17.61 28.87 7.07
C PHE A 470 -17.90 28.22 5.71
N LEU A 471 -18.81 27.23 5.65
CA LEU A 471 -19.06 26.45 4.43
C LEU A 471 -19.33 27.32 3.19
N GLU A 472 -20.12 28.39 3.36
CA GLU A 472 -20.51 29.28 2.25
C GLU A 472 -19.74 30.60 2.25
N THR A 473 -19.11 30.98 3.37
CA THR A 473 -18.44 32.28 3.51
C THR A 473 -16.94 32.21 3.32
N ASP A 474 -16.30 31.13 3.78
CA ASP A 474 -14.85 30.91 3.69
C ASP A 474 -14.52 29.41 3.71
N PRO A 475 -14.83 28.67 2.63
CA PRO A 475 -14.64 27.22 2.56
C PRO A 475 -13.22 26.76 2.93
N GLY A 476 -12.20 27.58 2.65
CA GLY A 476 -10.80 27.29 2.96
C GLY A 476 -10.49 27.14 4.46
N LYS A 477 -11.36 27.66 5.32
CA LYS A 477 -11.24 27.50 6.80
C LYS A 477 -11.95 26.28 7.35
N CYS A 478 -12.73 25.57 6.53
CA CYS A 478 -13.47 24.41 7.00
C CYS A 478 -12.54 23.22 7.21
N LEU A 479 -12.55 22.66 8.41
CA LEU A 479 -11.94 21.37 8.71
C LEU A 479 -13.02 20.28 8.72
N ALA A 480 -12.61 19.10 8.26
CA ALA A 480 -13.44 17.91 8.19
C ALA A 480 -13.29 17.05 9.43
N LYS A 481 -14.34 16.29 9.77
CA LYS A 481 -14.28 15.15 10.70
C LYS A 481 -13.70 13.94 9.97
N ALA A 482 -12.48 14.10 9.40
CA ALA A 482 -11.77 13.09 8.65
C ALA A 482 -10.50 12.65 9.39
N TYR A 483 -10.12 11.41 9.19
CA TYR A 483 -8.99 10.77 9.87
C TYR A 483 -8.38 9.70 8.98
N ASP A 484 -7.05 9.71 8.89
CA ASP A 484 -6.27 8.69 8.19
C ASP A 484 -5.36 7.96 9.16
N MET A 485 -5.35 6.63 9.07
CA MET A 485 -4.36 5.82 9.76
C MET A 485 -3.14 5.67 8.86
N VAL A 486 -2.03 6.19 9.34
CA VAL A 486 -0.75 6.17 8.64
C VAL A 486 0.20 5.21 9.35
N LEU A 487 0.91 4.41 8.59
CA LEU A 487 1.90 3.47 9.08
C LEU A 487 3.17 3.57 8.23
N ASN A 488 4.28 3.93 8.86
CA ASN A 488 5.59 3.97 8.19
C ASN A 488 5.58 4.72 6.84
N GLY A 489 4.95 5.88 6.81
CA GLY A 489 4.91 6.72 5.60
C GLY A 489 3.84 6.34 4.57
N SER A 490 2.95 5.41 4.91
CA SER A 490 1.84 5.00 4.05
C SER A 490 0.51 5.15 4.77
N GLU A 491 -0.46 5.77 4.12
CA GLU A 491 -1.86 5.71 4.52
C GLU A 491 -2.35 4.28 4.32
N ILE A 492 -2.69 3.58 5.40
CA ILE A 492 -3.21 2.22 5.35
C ILE A 492 -4.73 2.17 5.45
N GLY A 493 -5.35 3.25 5.90
CA GLY A 493 -6.80 3.39 5.95
C GLY A 493 -7.21 4.83 6.16
N GLY A 494 -8.26 5.25 5.48
CA GLY A 494 -8.83 6.59 5.59
C GLY A 494 -10.34 6.55 5.80
N GLY A 495 -10.85 7.51 6.55
CA GLY A 495 -12.25 7.59 6.87
C GLY A 495 -12.71 8.95 7.35
N SER A 496 -14.00 9.04 7.59
CA SER A 496 -14.63 10.26 8.13
C SER A 496 -15.97 9.96 8.80
N VAL A 497 -16.44 10.90 9.59
CA VAL A 497 -17.86 11.02 9.90
C VAL A 497 -18.58 11.60 8.69
N ARG A 498 -19.78 11.12 8.37
CA ARG A 498 -20.54 11.52 7.18
C ARG A 498 -21.58 12.58 7.54
N ILE A 499 -21.96 13.36 6.55
CA ILE A 499 -23.12 14.24 6.66
C ILE A 499 -24.38 13.37 6.70
N HIS A 500 -25.22 13.57 7.71
CA HIS A 500 -26.51 12.87 7.85
C HIS A 500 -27.73 13.82 7.76
N GLN A 501 -27.49 15.13 7.68
CA GLN A 501 -28.52 16.16 7.55
C GLN A 501 -28.53 16.73 6.13
N GLU A 502 -29.67 16.70 5.47
CA GLU A 502 -29.83 17.23 4.10
C GLU A 502 -29.44 18.70 3.98
N SER A 503 -29.78 19.51 5.01
CA SER A 503 -29.45 20.93 5.02
C SER A 503 -27.95 21.21 4.97
N VAL A 504 -27.15 20.41 5.67
CA VAL A 504 -25.68 20.50 5.64
C VAL A 504 -25.14 20.00 4.31
N GLN A 505 -25.69 18.90 3.78
CA GLN A 505 -25.29 18.36 2.49
C GLN A 505 -25.53 19.35 1.35
N SER A 506 -26.65 20.04 1.38
CA SER A 506 -26.99 21.08 0.40
C SER A 506 -26.00 22.27 0.45
N GLN A 507 -25.54 22.66 1.65
CA GLN A 507 -24.54 23.72 1.81
C GLN A 507 -23.19 23.29 1.22
N VAL A 508 -22.77 22.05 1.47
CA VAL A 508 -21.52 21.50 0.92
C VAL A 508 -21.57 21.45 -0.61
N PHE A 509 -22.67 21.01 -1.21
CA PHE A 509 -22.84 21.02 -2.66
C PHE A 509 -22.75 22.43 -3.25
N ARG A 510 -23.34 23.44 -2.58
CA ARG A 510 -23.22 24.86 -3.02
C ARG A 510 -21.76 25.33 -2.97
N ALA A 511 -21.03 24.99 -1.89
CA ALA A 511 -19.61 25.33 -1.77
C ALA A 511 -18.78 24.70 -2.91
N LEU A 512 -19.13 23.48 -3.34
CA LEU A 512 -18.48 22.76 -4.45
C LEU A 512 -19.01 23.18 -5.82
N LYS A 513 -19.96 24.11 -5.91
CA LYS A 513 -20.65 24.54 -7.13
C LYS A 513 -21.38 23.38 -7.86
N ILE A 514 -21.87 22.41 -7.10
CA ILE A 514 -22.72 21.32 -7.62
C ILE A 514 -24.18 21.78 -7.51
N GLY A 515 -24.83 21.93 -8.65
CA GLY A 515 -26.22 22.36 -8.70
C GLY A 515 -27.20 21.25 -8.27
N PRO A 516 -28.46 21.60 -7.90
CA PRO A 516 -29.45 20.63 -7.44
C PRO A 516 -29.75 19.53 -8.49
N GLU A 517 -29.80 19.87 -9.77
CA GLU A 517 -30.04 18.91 -10.85
C GLU A 517 -28.88 17.91 -10.97
N GLU A 518 -27.64 18.39 -10.92
CA GLU A 518 -26.44 17.55 -10.96
C GLU A 518 -26.36 16.66 -9.74
N ALA A 519 -26.58 17.22 -8.53
CA ALA A 519 -26.61 16.47 -7.28
C ALA A 519 -27.65 15.34 -7.33
N ASN A 520 -28.85 15.64 -7.78
CA ASN A 520 -29.92 14.66 -7.90
C ASN A 520 -29.61 13.60 -8.96
N ALA A 521 -29.06 13.98 -10.12
CA ALA A 521 -28.69 13.05 -11.17
C ALA A 521 -27.62 12.04 -10.73
N LYS A 522 -26.64 12.49 -9.95
CA LYS A 522 -25.53 11.66 -9.45
C LYS A 522 -25.89 10.89 -8.16
N PHE A 523 -26.49 11.56 -7.20
CA PHE A 523 -26.63 11.10 -5.79
C PHE A 523 -28.07 11.10 -5.28
N GLY A 524 -29.07 11.26 -6.16
CA GLY A 524 -30.47 11.40 -5.75
C GLY A 524 -30.94 10.31 -4.81
N PHE A 525 -30.57 9.05 -5.06
CA PHE A 525 -30.95 7.93 -4.20
C PHE A 525 -30.39 8.02 -2.77
N LEU A 526 -29.21 8.61 -2.57
CA LEU A 526 -28.67 8.85 -1.24
C LEU A 526 -29.34 10.06 -0.59
N LEU A 527 -29.56 11.15 -1.35
CA LEU A 527 -30.24 12.34 -0.85
C LEU A 527 -31.67 12.03 -0.41
N ASP A 528 -32.38 11.20 -1.18
CA ASP A 528 -33.71 10.71 -0.81
C ASP A 528 -33.66 9.89 0.48
N ALA A 529 -32.66 9.02 0.62
CA ALA A 529 -32.50 8.19 1.81
C ALA A 529 -32.24 9.04 3.08
N LEU A 530 -31.45 10.12 2.97
CA LEU A 530 -31.18 11.01 4.10
C LEU A 530 -32.46 11.62 4.71
N GLN A 531 -33.53 11.75 3.93
CA GLN A 531 -34.82 12.28 4.39
C GLN A 531 -35.56 11.32 5.32
N TYR A 532 -35.22 10.04 5.35
CA TYR A 532 -35.88 9.02 6.18
C TYR A 532 -35.23 8.86 7.56
N GLY A 533 -34.69 9.92 8.12
CA GLY A 533 -34.11 9.90 9.47
C GLY A 533 -32.77 9.20 9.53
N ALA A 534 -31.87 9.56 8.62
CA ALA A 534 -30.51 9.04 8.62
C ALA A 534 -29.81 9.25 9.98
N PRO A 535 -29.20 8.21 10.57
CA PRO A 535 -28.46 8.35 11.81
C PRO A 535 -27.14 9.09 11.59
N PRO A 536 -26.55 9.71 12.62
CA PRO A 536 -25.14 10.03 12.60
C PRO A 536 -24.34 8.77 12.29
N HIS A 537 -23.43 8.81 11.32
CA HIS A 537 -22.65 7.65 10.89
C HIS A 537 -21.28 8.06 10.38
N GLY A 538 -20.36 7.13 10.42
CA GLY A 538 -19.01 7.29 9.94
C GLY A 538 -18.31 5.95 9.77
N GLY A 539 -17.22 5.95 9.07
CA GLY A 539 -16.52 4.71 8.78
C GLY A 539 -15.10 4.92 8.29
N ILE A 540 -14.49 3.83 7.86
CA ILE A 540 -13.11 3.80 7.38
C ILE A 540 -12.99 2.70 6.34
N ALA A 541 -12.08 2.89 5.40
CA ALA A 541 -11.68 1.86 4.45
C ALA A 541 -10.16 1.63 4.55
N PHE A 542 -9.75 0.39 4.73
CA PHE A 542 -8.34 0.00 4.74
C PHE A 542 -7.96 -0.66 3.41
N GLY A 543 -6.78 -0.32 2.90
CA GLY A 543 -6.18 -1.00 1.75
C GLY A 543 -5.56 -2.33 2.16
N LEU A 544 -6.27 -3.45 1.99
CA LEU A 544 -5.76 -4.77 2.36
C LEU A 544 -4.44 -5.11 1.65
N ASP A 545 -4.36 -4.83 0.36
CA ASP A 545 -3.16 -5.08 -0.43
C ASP A 545 -1.95 -4.31 0.13
N ARG A 546 -2.15 -3.05 0.51
CA ARG A 546 -1.09 -2.20 1.08
C ARG A 546 -0.62 -2.69 2.44
N ILE A 547 -1.55 -3.03 3.34
CA ILE A 547 -1.23 -3.58 4.66
C ILE A 547 -0.39 -4.85 4.51
N VAL A 548 -0.82 -5.78 3.65
CA VAL A 548 -0.11 -7.04 3.43
C VAL A 548 1.26 -6.81 2.79
N THR A 549 1.38 -5.87 1.84
CA THR A 549 2.66 -5.48 1.25
C THR A 549 3.66 -5.02 2.32
N MET A 550 3.19 -4.17 3.25
CA MET A 550 4.03 -3.69 4.34
C MET A 550 4.41 -4.81 5.31
N MET A 551 3.47 -5.66 5.70
CA MET A 551 3.71 -6.78 6.62
C MET A 551 4.68 -7.83 6.05
N THR A 552 4.66 -8.05 4.74
CA THR A 552 5.54 -9.01 4.07
C THR A 552 6.92 -8.43 3.75
N GLY A 553 7.06 -7.09 3.78
CA GLY A 553 8.24 -6.39 3.29
C GLY A 553 8.42 -6.49 1.77
N ALA A 554 7.34 -6.80 1.03
CA ALA A 554 7.37 -6.90 -0.42
C ALA A 554 7.64 -5.52 -1.07
N GLU A 555 8.39 -5.52 -2.15
CA GLU A 555 8.74 -4.30 -2.90
C GLU A 555 7.58 -3.77 -3.75
N SER A 556 6.66 -4.66 -4.11
CA SER A 556 5.53 -4.35 -4.99
C SER A 556 4.23 -4.94 -4.45
N ILE A 557 3.14 -4.19 -4.59
CA ILE A 557 1.78 -4.65 -4.31
C ILE A 557 1.43 -5.91 -5.13
N ARG A 558 2.08 -6.12 -6.28
CA ARG A 558 1.89 -7.30 -7.14
C ARG A 558 2.40 -8.59 -6.52
N ASP A 559 3.24 -8.51 -5.50
CA ASP A 559 3.77 -9.68 -4.79
C ASP A 559 2.81 -10.23 -3.71
N VAL A 560 1.74 -9.52 -3.43
CA VAL A 560 0.72 -9.91 -2.44
C VAL A 560 -0.67 -10.13 -3.06
N ILE A 561 -0.77 -10.06 -4.38
CA ILE A 561 -1.98 -10.31 -5.17
C ILE A 561 -1.72 -11.51 -6.07
N ALA A 562 -2.62 -12.50 -6.07
CA ALA A 562 -2.40 -13.73 -6.83
C ALA A 562 -2.25 -13.47 -8.35
N PHE A 563 -3.15 -12.69 -8.94
CA PHE A 563 -3.16 -12.38 -10.37
C PHE A 563 -3.28 -10.87 -10.60
N PRO A 564 -2.20 -10.09 -10.39
CA PRO A 564 -2.21 -8.65 -10.52
C PRO A 564 -2.13 -8.22 -12.00
N LYS A 565 -2.39 -6.93 -12.22
CA LYS A 565 -2.10 -6.26 -13.50
C LYS A 565 -0.71 -5.61 -13.47
N THR A 566 -0.10 -5.46 -14.64
CA THR A 566 1.10 -4.65 -14.84
C THR A 566 0.80 -3.15 -14.65
N GLN A 567 1.84 -2.31 -14.68
CA GLN A 567 1.68 -0.83 -14.69
C GLN A 567 0.88 -0.31 -15.90
N ARG A 568 0.77 -1.11 -16.97
CA ARG A 568 -0.05 -0.80 -18.15
C ARG A 568 -1.46 -1.38 -18.08
N ALA A 569 -1.92 -1.76 -16.88
CA ALA A 569 -3.23 -2.39 -16.64
C ALA A 569 -3.49 -3.67 -17.46
N GLN A 570 -2.45 -4.48 -17.69
CA GLN A 570 -2.53 -5.73 -18.45
C GLN A 570 -2.25 -6.95 -17.56
N CYS A 571 -2.95 -8.05 -17.81
CA CYS A 571 -2.62 -9.36 -17.26
C CYS A 571 -1.79 -10.15 -18.28
N LEU A 572 -0.52 -10.37 -18.01
CA LEU A 572 0.38 -11.09 -18.94
C LEU A 572 0.05 -12.59 -19.02
N LEU A 573 -0.53 -13.16 -17.97
CA LEU A 573 -0.92 -14.57 -17.96
C LEU A 573 -2.13 -14.83 -18.88
N THR A 574 -3.17 -14.01 -18.76
CA THR A 574 -4.44 -14.20 -19.50
C THR A 574 -4.53 -13.36 -20.76
N GLN A 575 -3.56 -12.45 -20.96
CA GLN A 575 -3.53 -11.47 -22.06
C GLN A 575 -4.73 -10.50 -22.04
N ALA A 576 -5.32 -10.27 -20.87
CA ALA A 576 -6.36 -9.25 -20.71
C ALA A 576 -5.73 -7.84 -20.57
N PRO A 577 -6.36 -6.78 -21.14
CA PRO A 577 -7.58 -6.82 -21.97
C PRO A 577 -7.31 -7.40 -23.35
N SER A 578 -8.36 -8.00 -23.95
CA SER A 578 -8.29 -8.61 -25.27
C SER A 578 -9.45 -8.12 -26.15
N PRO A 579 -9.32 -8.19 -27.48
CA PRO A 579 -10.43 -7.90 -28.38
C PRO A 579 -11.63 -8.83 -28.12
N VAL A 580 -12.82 -8.34 -28.39
CA VAL A 580 -14.06 -9.10 -28.41
C VAL A 580 -14.58 -9.19 -29.85
N ASP A 581 -15.41 -10.20 -30.14
CA ASP A 581 -15.91 -10.39 -31.48
C ASP A 581 -16.97 -9.33 -31.86
N GLU A 582 -17.14 -9.12 -33.16
CA GLU A 582 -18.06 -8.13 -33.74
C GLU A 582 -19.53 -8.43 -33.39
N ARG A 583 -19.89 -9.70 -33.19
CA ARG A 583 -21.24 -10.09 -32.79
C ARG A 583 -21.55 -9.59 -31.38
N GLN A 584 -20.63 -9.76 -30.45
CA GLN A 584 -20.77 -9.25 -29.07
C GLN A 584 -20.90 -7.72 -29.05
N LEU A 585 -20.11 -7.01 -29.86
CA LEU A 585 -20.21 -5.55 -29.96
C LEU A 585 -21.56 -5.10 -30.49
N ARG A 586 -22.10 -5.80 -31.53
CA ARG A 586 -23.43 -5.52 -32.07
C ARG A 586 -24.53 -5.78 -31.04
N GLU A 587 -24.45 -6.87 -30.28
CA GLU A 587 -25.41 -7.19 -29.21
C GLU A 587 -25.41 -6.15 -28.09
N LEU A 588 -24.29 -5.44 -27.90
CA LEU A 588 -24.14 -4.34 -26.94
C LEU A 588 -24.41 -2.95 -27.54
N HIS A 589 -24.79 -2.88 -28.82
CA HIS A 589 -25.01 -1.63 -29.57
C HIS A 589 -23.76 -0.71 -29.58
N ILE A 590 -22.54 -1.30 -29.55
CA ILE A 590 -21.27 -0.60 -29.54
C ILE A 590 -20.61 -0.69 -30.91
N ARG A 591 -20.08 0.44 -31.37
CA ARG A 591 -19.21 0.53 -32.54
C ARG A 591 -17.87 1.14 -32.17
N LEU A 592 -16.78 0.44 -32.47
CA LEU A 592 -15.42 0.96 -32.27
C LEU A 592 -15.16 2.08 -33.30
N ARG A 593 -14.60 3.20 -32.83
CA ARG A 593 -14.06 4.25 -33.71
C ARG A 593 -12.63 3.90 -34.05
N ASN A 594 -12.34 3.72 -35.34
CA ASN A 594 -11.01 3.53 -35.94
C ASN A 594 -9.99 2.82 -35.01
N THR A 595 -9.94 1.53 -35.11
CA THR A 595 -8.81 0.76 -34.57
C THR A 595 -7.67 0.84 -35.58
N ASN A 596 -6.85 1.88 -35.52
CA ASN A 596 -5.50 1.73 -36.06
C ASN A 596 -4.81 0.70 -35.17
N PRO A 597 -4.25 -0.38 -35.70
CA PRO A 597 -3.46 -1.31 -34.90
C PRO A 597 -2.33 -0.50 -34.29
N VAL A 598 -2.28 -0.47 -32.97
CA VAL A 598 -1.12 0.07 -32.25
C VAL A 598 0.03 -0.86 -32.60
N SER A 599 0.92 -0.39 -33.44
CA SER A 599 2.16 -1.06 -33.86
C SER A 599 3.08 -1.29 -32.68
#